data_b18b9d0c71adcbaf7f3ccadcef7bbf7a
#
_entry.id   b18b9d0c71adcbaf7f3ccadcef7bbf7a
#
_cell.length_a   1.000
_cell.length_b   1.000
_cell.length_c   1.000
_cell.angle_alpha   90.00
_cell.angle_beta   90.00
_cell.angle_gamma   90.00
#
_symmetry.space_group_name_H-M   'P 1'
#
loop_
_entity.id
_entity.type
_entity.pdbx_description
1 polymer ?
#
loop_
_entity_poly.entity_id
_entity_poly.type
_entity_poly.pdbx_seq_one_letter_code
_entity_poly.pdbx_strand_id
1 'polypeptide(L)'
;MKNNYLYNWVVIVFMMLQMLAFTSCSDDDDNSGWPTETDKTEIFIERFSTLVTNLTALRDGATYGELKDNYPVSSKAMLDDEIVYLEETIAKLKEGNKKLADSEADRIIREANQIEKNFRATRRTEDFLPV
;
A
#
# COMPACT_ATOMS: atom_id res chain seq x y z
N MET A 1 -26.75 -6.63 -0.08
CA MET A 1 -25.95 -5.91 -0.67
C MET A 1 -24.92 -5.40 0.13
N LYS A 2 -25.16 -4.68 1.17
CA LYS A 2 -24.15 -4.23 1.97
C LYS A 2 -23.36 -5.30 2.48
N ASN A 3 -23.88 -6.43 2.69
CA ASN A 3 -23.12 -7.49 3.29
C ASN A 3 -21.98 -7.94 2.41
N ASN A 4 -22.02 -7.65 1.15
CA ASN A 4 -20.99 -8.09 0.27
C ASN A 4 -19.65 -7.47 0.57
N TYR A 5 -19.65 -6.27 1.08
CA TYR A 5 -18.39 -5.65 1.39
C TYR A 5 -17.74 -6.34 2.55
N LEU A 6 -18.45 -6.59 3.59
CA LEU A 6 -17.89 -7.24 4.75
C LEU A 6 -17.44 -8.63 4.39
N TYR A 7 -18.21 -9.29 3.57
CA TYR A 7 -17.88 -10.65 3.21
C TYR A 7 -16.58 -10.68 2.42
N ASN A 8 -16.44 -9.79 1.47
CA ASN A 8 -15.23 -9.73 0.70
C ASN A 8 -14.04 -9.43 1.56
N TRP A 9 -14.22 -8.53 2.50
CA TRP A 9 -13.12 -8.15 3.35
C TRP A 9 -12.69 -9.32 4.21
N VAL A 10 -13.63 -10.03 4.75
CA VAL A 10 -13.33 -11.17 5.61
C VAL A 10 -12.63 -12.25 4.79
N VAL A 11 -13.04 -12.45 3.55
CA VAL A 11 -12.42 -13.45 2.72
C VAL A 11 -10.97 -13.07 2.44
N ILE A 12 -10.72 -11.82 2.20
CA ILE A 12 -9.39 -11.37 1.93
C ILE A 12 -8.49 -11.58 3.14
N VAL A 13 -9.01 -11.23 4.31
CA VAL A 13 -8.24 -11.40 5.53
C VAL A 13 -7.97 -12.88 5.77
N PHE A 14 -8.96 -13.69 5.51
CA PHE A 14 -8.83 -15.10 5.72
C PHE A 14 -7.79 -15.68 4.78
N MET A 15 -7.76 -15.22 3.56
CA MET A 15 -6.80 -15.69 2.64
C MET A 15 -5.40 -15.28 3.02
N MET A 16 -5.26 -14.12 3.57
CA MET A 16 -3.96 -13.68 4.01
C MET A 16 -3.44 -14.52 5.13
N LEU A 17 -4.32 -14.94 6.01
CA LEU A 17 -3.90 -15.77 7.10
C LEU A 17 -3.43 -17.11 6.59
N GLN A 18 -4.08 -17.63 5.59
CA GLN A 18 -3.67 -18.88 5.04
C GLN A 18 -2.31 -18.77 4.39
N MET A 19 -2.04 -17.63 3.79
CA MET A 19 -0.77 -17.46 3.18
C MET A 19 0.33 -17.44 4.19
N LEU A 20 0.07 -16.89 5.33
CA LEU A 20 1.07 -16.87 6.35
C LEU A 20 1.38 -18.30 6.80
N ALA A 21 0.38 -19.09 6.93
CA ALA A 21 0.62 -20.45 7.35
C ALA A 21 1.42 -21.16 6.28
N PHE A 22 1.16 -20.82 5.04
CA PHE A 22 1.85 -21.46 4.01
C PHE A 22 3.28 -21.03 4.03
N THR A 23 3.56 -19.82 4.26
CA THR A 23 4.89 -19.31 4.32
C THR A 23 5.67 -20.02 5.39
N SER A 24 5.05 -20.29 6.48
CA SER A 24 5.73 -20.96 7.53
C SER A 24 6.17 -22.31 7.08
N CYS A 25 5.37 -22.99 6.37
CA CYS A 25 5.75 -24.30 5.93
C CYS A 25 6.89 -24.20 4.94
N SER A 26 6.85 -23.21 4.12
CA SER A 26 7.87 -23.11 3.17
C SER A 26 9.16 -22.89 3.77
N ASP A 27 9.19 -22.15 4.81
CA ASP A 27 10.41 -21.84 5.45
C ASP A 27 11.15 -23.07 5.75
N ASP A 28 10.55 -24.07 6.15
CA ASP A 28 11.23 -25.20 6.52
C ASP A 28 11.96 -25.72 5.37
N ASP A 29 11.44 -25.73 4.28
CA ASP A 29 12.06 -26.32 3.24
C ASP A 29 13.16 -25.56 2.84
N ASP A 30 13.12 -24.42 2.97
CA ASP A 30 13.99 -23.70 2.48
C ASP A 30 15.16 -23.81 2.93
N ASN A 31 15.33 -24.11 3.97
CA ASN A 31 16.44 -24.11 4.43
C ASN A 31 17.27 -24.65 3.48
N SER A 32 16.92 -25.34 2.86
CA SER A 32 17.77 -25.95 2.10
C SER A 32 18.04 -25.03 1.09
N GLY A 33 17.37 -24.34 0.83
CA GLY A 33 17.50 -23.65 -0.17
C GLY A 33 18.22 -22.57 -0.17
N TRP A 34 18.82 -22.15 -0.61
CA TRP A 34 19.44 -21.18 -0.74
C TRP A 34 19.01 -20.36 -1.56
N PRO A 35 18.44 -19.83 -1.63
CA PRO A 35 17.77 -19.09 -2.26
C PRO A 35 18.26 -18.12 -2.87
N THR A 36 18.83 -17.62 -2.46
CA THR A 36 19.41 -16.77 -3.03
C THR A 36 18.73 -15.95 -3.94
N GLU A 37 18.78 -15.78 -4.87
CA GLU A 37 18.22 -14.81 -5.63
C GLU A 37 16.98 -14.91 -5.72
N THR A 38 16.61 -15.34 -5.33
CA THR A 38 15.59 -15.52 -5.08
C THR A 38 14.58 -14.75 -5.30
N ASP A 39 13.69 -14.89 -5.08
CA ASP A 39 12.54 -14.42 -5.28
C ASP A 39 12.19 -13.54 -4.19
N LYS A 40 12.34 -12.32 -4.28
CA LYS A 40 11.97 -11.41 -3.27
C LYS A 40 10.55 -10.92 -3.47
N THR A 41 9.82 -11.56 -4.35
CA THR A 41 8.46 -11.14 -4.66
C THR A 41 7.60 -11.02 -3.40
N GLU A 42 7.68 -11.98 -2.52
CA GLU A 42 6.85 -11.93 -1.34
C GLU A 42 7.26 -10.78 -0.42
N ILE A 43 8.54 -10.49 -0.35
CA ILE A 43 9.01 -9.38 0.46
C ILE A 43 8.48 -8.08 -0.12
N PHE A 44 8.51 -7.96 -1.44
CA PHE A 44 8.01 -6.75 -2.07
C PHE A 44 6.50 -6.61 -1.86
N ILE A 45 5.76 -7.70 -1.98
CA ILE A 45 4.32 -7.68 -1.76
C ILE A 45 4.05 -7.19 -0.34
N GLU A 46 4.79 -7.68 0.62
CA GLU A 46 4.58 -7.28 1.98
C GLU A 46 4.89 -5.81 2.18
N ARG A 47 5.98 -5.33 1.62
CA ARG A 47 6.34 -3.93 1.78
C ARG A 47 5.33 -3.01 1.11
N PHE A 48 4.90 -3.39 -0.09
CA PHE A 48 3.92 -2.57 -0.79
C PHE A 48 2.58 -2.60 -0.07
N SER A 49 2.22 -3.75 0.52
CA SER A 49 0.98 -3.84 1.27
C SER A 49 1.03 -2.93 2.50
N THR A 50 2.18 -2.85 3.13
CA THR A 50 2.34 -1.95 4.27
C THR A 50 2.18 -0.49 3.82
N LEU A 51 2.73 -0.16 2.65
CA LEU A 51 2.57 1.19 2.14
C LEU A 51 1.11 1.50 1.85
N VAL A 52 0.38 0.54 1.28
CA VAL A 52 -1.05 0.73 1.01
C VAL A 52 -1.78 0.99 2.32
N THR A 53 -1.47 0.19 3.35
CA THR A 53 -2.13 0.36 4.63
C THR A 53 -1.84 1.74 5.21
N ASN A 54 -0.58 2.16 5.13
CA ASN A 54 -0.19 3.45 5.70
C ASN A 54 -0.83 4.61 4.94
N LEU A 55 -0.83 4.54 3.62
CA LEU A 55 -1.41 5.60 2.83
C LEU A 55 -2.92 5.65 2.99
N THR A 56 -3.55 4.49 3.12
CA THR A 56 -4.99 4.44 3.33
C THR A 56 -5.34 5.04 4.69
N ALA A 57 -4.56 4.73 5.70
CA ALA A 57 -4.80 5.28 7.04
C ALA A 57 -4.61 6.80 7.02
N LEU A 58 -3.60 7.26 6.30
CA LEU A 58 -3.35 8.69 6.21
C LEU A 58 -4.52 9.38 5.50
N ARG A 59 -4.99 8.78 4.41
CA ARG A 59 -6.10 9.36 3.66
C ARG A 59 -7.36 9.41 4.50
N ASP A 60 -7.67 8.31 5.18
CA ASP A 60 -8.92 8.20 5.91
C ASP A 60 -8.89 8.96 7.23
N GLY A 61 -7.71 9.16 7.78
CA GLY A 61 -7.60 9.89 9.02
C GLY A 61 -7.48 11.39 8.85
N ALA A 62 -7.32 11.85 7.61
CA ALA A 62 -7.15 13.27 7.39
C ALA A 62 -8.50 13.98 7.36
N THR A 63 -8.51 15.23 7.73
CA THR A 63 -9.70 16.05 7.63
C THR A 63 -9.53 16.93 6.42
N TYR A 64 -10.49 16.91 5.53
CA TYR A 64 -10.41 17.68 4.31
C TYR A 64 -11.31 18.90 4.38
N GLY A 65 -10.84 20.00 3.90
CA GLY A 65 -11.63 21.22 3.93
C GLY A 65 -10.77 22.44 3.76
N GLU A 66 -11.30 23.58 4.16
CA GLU A 66 -10.62 24.83 3.94
C GLU A 66 -10.06 25.47 5.18
N LEU A 67 -10.21 24.85 6.30
CA LEU A 67 -9.72 25.47 7.52
C LEU A 67 -8.28 25.08 7.81
N LYS A 68 -7.70 25.82 8.70
CA LYS A 68 -6.34 25.52 9.11
C LYS A 68 -6.25 24.08 9.56
N ASP A 69 -5.16 23.47 9.24
CA ASP A 69 -4.86 22.08 9.58
C ASP A 69 -5.65 21.08 8.78
N ASN A 70 -6.55 21.51 7.90
CA ASN A 70 -7.22 20.59 7.03
C ASN A 70 -6.39 20.38 5.79
N TYR A 71 -6.67 19.31 5.08
CA TYR A 71 -6.03 19.07 3.80
C TYR A 71 -6.97 19.50 2.69
N PRO A 72 -6.45 20.03 1.59
CA PRO A 72 -7.33 20.34 0.46
C PRO A 72 -7.95 19.05 -0.06
N VAL A 73 -9.21 19.13 -0.47
CA VAL A 73 -9.89 17.95 -0.98
C VAL A 73 -9.12 17.37 -2.18
N SER A 74 -8.49 18.24 -2.96
CA SER A 74 -7.76 17.78 -4.12
C SER A 74 -6.56 16.91 -3.74
N SER A 75 -6.07 17.03 -2.52
CA SER A 75 -4.92 16.26 -2.11
C SER A 75 -5.27 14.79 -1.93
N LYS A 76 -6.54 14.49 -1.73
CA LYS A 76 -6.93 13.12 -1.55
C LYS A 76 -6.59 12.30 -2.79
N ALA A 77 -6.70 12.88 -3.96
CA ALA A 77 -6.41 12.17 -5.20
C ALA A 77 -4.96 11.69 -5.26
N MET A 78 -4.03 12.41 -4.62
CA MET A 78 -2.66 11.98 -4.61
C MET A 78 -2.54 10.61 -3.98
N LEU A 79 -3.22 10.44 -2.85
CA LEU A 79 -3.15 9.18 -2.12
C LEU A 79 -3.95 8.11 -2.85
N ASP A 80 -5.10 8.47 -3.38
CA ASP A 80 -5.93 7.49 -4.08
C ASP A 80 -5.17 6.91 -5.27
N ASP A 81 -4.51 7.75 -6.04
CA ASP A 81 -3.82 7.29 -7.21
C ASP A 81 -2.65 6.38 -6.84
N GLU A 82 -1.94 6.75 -5.79
CA GLU A 82 -0.80 5.95 -5.40
C GLU A 82 -1.26 4.61 -4.81
N ILE A 83 -2.33 4.62 -4.06
CA ILE A 83 -2.87 3.39 -3.47
C ILE A 83 -3.26 2.44 -4.60
N VAL A 84 -3.94 2.96 -5.62
CA VAL A 84 -4.37 2.12 -6.73
C VAL A 84 -3.14 1.55 -7.44
N TYR A 85 -2.13 2.38 -7.66
CA TYR A 85 -0.92 1.93 -8.33
C TYR A 85 -0.25 0.79 -7.56
N LEU A 86 -0.16 0.96 -6.24
CA LEU A 86 0.46 -0.06 -5.42
C LEU A 86 -0.37 -1.34 -5.40
N GLU A 87 -1.68 -1.20 -5.33
CA GLU A 87 -2.54 -2.37 -5.32
C GLU A 87 -2.47 -3.13 -6.63
N GLU A 88 -2.38 -2.41 -7.74
CA GLU A 88 -2.26 -3.07 -9.01
C GLU A 88 -0.91 -3.76 -9.15
N THR A 89 0.13 -3.15 -8.62
CA THR A 89 1.45 -3.76 -8.66
C THR A 89 1.47 -5.03 -7.82
N ILE A 90 0.85 -4.96 -6.65
CA ILE A 90 0.77 -6.14 -5.79
C ILE A 90 0.03 -7.26 -6.51
N ALA A 91 -1.06 -6.92 -7.17
CA ALA A 91 -1.84 -7.94 -7.88
C ALA A 91 -1.00 -8.61 -8.96
N LYS A 92 -0.22 -7.82 -9.69
CA LYS A 92 0.60 -8.38 -10.74
C LYS A 92 1.69 -9.27 -10.18
N LEU A 93 2.24 -8.88 -9.05
CA LEU A 93 3.26 -9.68 -8.41
C LEU A 93 2.67 -11.00 -7.91
N LYS A 94 1.47 -10.95 -7.36
CA LYS A 94 0.85 -12.16 -6.85
C LYS A 94 0.49 -13.12 -7.97
N GLU A 95 0.17 -12.59 -9.13
CA GLU A 95 -0.19 -13.45 -10.22
C GLU A 95 1.03 -14.02 -10.90
N GLY A 96 2.19 -13.55 -10.56
CA GLY A 96 3.39 -14.04 -11.19
C GLY A 96 3.66 -13.43 -12.54
N ASN A 97 2.88 -12.42 -12.93
CA ASN A 97 3.05 -11.80 -14.21
C ASN A 97 4.13 -10.77 -14.22
N LYS A 98 4.65 -10.43 -13.08
CA LYS A 98 5.64 -9.39 -13.02
C LYS A 98 6.65 -9.72 -11.97
N LYS A 99 7.91 -9.44 -12.25
CA LYS A 99 8.94 -9.56 -11.26
C LYS A 99 9.66 -8.24 -11.23
N LEU A 100 10.05 -7.81 -10.07
CA LEU A 100 10.71 -6.54 -9.93
C LEU A 100 12.15 -6.71 -9.54
N ALA A 101 12.99 -5.89 -10.10
CA ALA A 101 14.36 -5.81 -9.66
C ALA A 101 14.37 -5.00 -8.38
N ASP A 102 15.41 -5.16 -7.58
CA ASP A 102 15.54 -4.41 -6.34
C ASP A 102 15.46 -2.92 -6.60
N SER A 103 16.09 -2.45 -7.66
CA SER A 103 16.08 -1.01 -7.93
C SER A 103 14.69 -0.51 -8.27
N GLU A 104 13.88 -1.34 -8.91
CA GLU A 104 12.54 -0.92 -9.22
C GLU A 104 11.69 -0.89 -7.98
N ALA A 105 11.83 -1.89 -7.11
CA ALA A 105 11.07 -1.93 -5.87
C ALA A 105 11.46 -0.72 -5.02
N ASP A 106 12.74 -0.39 -4.96
CA ASP A 106 13.18 0.76 -4.18
C ASP A 106 12.60 2.05 -4.77
N ARG A 107 12.52 2.14 -6.08
CA ARG A 107 11.96 3.34 -6.69
C ARG A 107 10.49 3.49 -6.32
N ILE A 108 9.76 2.38 -6.37
CA ILE A 108 8.34 2.42 -6.02
C ILE A 108 8.16 2.85 -4.57
N ILE A 109 8.98 2.31 -3.68
CA ILE A 109 8.88 2.67 -2.27
C ILE A 109 9.21 4.13 -2.06
N ARG A 110 10.25 4.62 -2.74
CA ARG A 110 10.63 6.02 -2.60
C ARG A 110 9.54 6.93 -3.13
N GLU A 111 8.89 6.54 -4.23
CA GLU A 111 7.83 7.34 -4.78
C GLU A 111 6.65 7.39 -3.84
N ALA A 112 6.30 6.27 -3.21
CA ALA A 112 5.20 6.25 -2.27
C ALA A 112 5.51 7.15 -1.06
N ASN A 113 6.76 7.08 -0.58
CA ASN A 113 7.16 7.93 0.53
C ASN A 113 7.15 9.40 0.14
N GLN A 114 7.51 9.69 -1.10
CA GLN A 114 7.49 11.06 -1.57
C GLN A 114 6.04 11.57 -1.70
N ILE A 115 5.14 10.71 -2.15
CA ILE A 115 3.73 11.08 -2.24
C ILE A 115 3.20 11.38 -0.83
N GLU A 116 3.59 10.58 0.15
CA GLU A 116 3.16 10.82 1.50
C GLU A 116 3.67 12.18 1.98
N LYS A 117 4.92 12.50 1.70
CA LYS A 117 5.46 13.77 2.11
C LYS A 117 4.75 14.90 1.40
N ASN A 118 4.50 14.73 0.11
CA ASN A 118 3.83 15.77 -0.65
C ASN A 118 2.42 16.01 -0.11
N PHE A 119 1.73 14.93 0.25
CA PHE A 119 0.40 15.05 0.81
C PHE A 119 0.45 15.81 2.11
N ARG A 120 1.36 15.46 3.00
CA ARG A 120 1.44 16.14 4.29
C ARG A 120 1.80 17.60 4.12
N ALA A 121 2.55 17.92 3.07
CA ALA A 121 2.93 19.30 2.82
C ALA A 121 1.76 20.14 2.34
N THR A 122 0.67 19.50 1.89
CA THR A 122 -0.48 20.30 1.44
C THR A 122 -1.39 20.72 2.59
N ARG A 123 -1.11 20.27 3.83
CA ARG A 123 -1.94 20.64 4.95
C ARG A 123 -1.96 22.15 5.08
N ARG A 124 -3.13 22.71 5.25
CA ARG A 124 -3.26 24.15 5.28
C ARG A 124 -2.69 24.70 6.56
N THR A 125 -1.91 25.74 6.43
CA THR A 125 -1.32 26.36 7.60
C THR A 125 -2.22 27.50 8.11
N GLU A 126 -3.20 27.88 7.33
CA GLU A 126 -4.14 28.89 7.79
C GLU A 126 -5.42 28.69 7.04
N ASP A 127 -6.48 29.28 7.51
CA ASP A 127 -7.78 29.11 6.89
C ASP A 127 -7.73 29.65 5.48
N PHE A 128 -8.34 28.91 4.57
CA PHE A 128 -8.38 29.36 3.21
C PHE A 128 -9.76 29.90 2.99
N LEU A 129 -9.91 31.19 3.10
CA LEU A 129 -11.21 31.79 2.93
C LEU A 129 -11.19 32.64 1.69
N PRO A 130 -12.13 32.46 0.84
CA PRO A 130 -12.19 33.26 -0.38
C PRO A 130 -12.55 34.65 0.02
N VAL A 131 -12.01 35.57 -0.58
CA VAL A 131 -12.29 36.92 -0.19
C VAL A 131 -13.39 37.53 -1.00
#